data_2a7bc566a0e44e2201b6b6ce5f9a1133
#
_entry.id   2a7bc566a0e44e2201b6b6ce5f9a1133
#
_cell.length_a   1.000
_cell.length_b   1.000
_cell.length_c   1.000
_cell.angle_alpha   90.00
_cell.angle_beta   90.00
_cell.angle_gamma   90.00
#
_symmetry.space_group_name_H-M   'P 1'
#
loop_
_entity.id
_entity.type
_entity.pdbx_description
1 polymer ?
#
loop_
_entity_poly.entity_id
_entity_poly.type
_entity_poly.pdbx_seq_one_letter_code
_entity_poly.pdbx_strand_id
1 'polypeptide(L)'
;MTDETAPKDLRDQAPRLLPARLIENDAQALQAAHEVAGLARREAALRDRERRLPWQELELFTRLGLGGIGIPRAHGGAQVSHVTLAEVFRVICAADPALGQIPQNQFGLLSVIDNVASPAQKRKLFRGILDGRRLANAGPERNTRHTLELKARVRRDGDGYRVSGEKFYSTGALFAHWVAVKAIDEEERAVMLFVERGAPGLRIVDDWSGFGQRTTASGTVLLDEVPVAG
;
A
#
# COMPACT_ATOMS: atom_id res chain seq x y z
N MET A 1 17.31 11.04 31.74
CA MET A 1 16.55 9.97 31.13
C MET A 1 15.60 10.64 30.16
N THR A 2 16.00 10.74 28.91
CA THR A 2 15.18 11.28 27.82
C THR A 2 14.15 10.20 27.47
N ASP A 3 12.89 10.58 27.46
CA ASP A 3 11.76 9.72 27.08
C ASP A 3 11.89 9.30 25.60
N GLU A 4 12.38 8.09 25.38
CA GLU A 4 12.67 7.51 24.05
C GLU A 4 11.43 6.86 23.43
N THR A 5 10.23 7.10 24.00
CA THR A 5 8.97 6.44 23.62
C THR A 5 8.03 7.28 22.74
N ALA A 6 8.41 8.50 22.37
CA ALA A 6 7.61 9.28 21.44
C ALA A 6 7.69 8.66 20.03
N PRO A 7 6.55 8.35 19.37
CA PRO A 7 6.56 7.79 18.02
C PRO A 7 7.28 8.75 17.08
N LYS A 8 8.30 8.25 16.38
CA LYS A 8 9.05 9.01 15.39
C LYS A 8 8.10 9.56 14.33
N ASP A 9 8.04 10.88 14.20
CA ASP A 9 7.27 11.51 13.11
C ASP A 9 7.98 11.20 11.78
N LEU A 10 7.38 10.30 11.00
CA LEU A 10 7.94 9.79 9.77
C LEU A 10 7.55 10.60 8.53
N ARG A 11 7.11 11.87 8.69
CA ARG A 11 6.85 12.77 7.57
C ARG A 11 8.08 12.94 6.68
N ASP A 12 9.27 12.86 7.26
CA ASP A 12 10.55 12.94 6.54
C ASP A 12 10.93 11.66 5.78
N GLN A 13 10.20 10.55 6.00
CA GLN A 13 10.37 9.29 5.28
C GLN A 13 9.28 9.05 4.23
N ALA A 14 8.78 10.12 3.60
CA ALA A 14 7.85 9.98 2.50
C ALA A 14 8.49 9.16 1.35
N PRO A 15 7.74 8.23 0.74
CA PRO A 15 8.26 7.44 -0.37
C PRO A 15 8.60 8.34 -1.55
N ARG A 16 9.76 8.12 -2.17
CA ARG A 16 10.13 8.81 -3.40
C ARG A 16 9.25 8.31 -4.55
N LEU A 17 8.76 9.24 -5.36
CA LEU A 17 8.17 8.86 -6.64
C LEU A 17 9.31 8.53 -7.60
N LEU A 18 9.37 7.28 -8.01
CA LEU A 18 10.37 6.77 -8.94
C LEU A 18 9.67 6.32 -10.22
N PRO A 19 10.15 6.72 -11.41
CA PRO A 19 9.57 6.25 -12.65
C PRO A 19 9.64 4.74 -12.73
N ALA A 20 8.51 4.12 -13.07
CA ALA A 20 8.40 2.69 -13.25
C ALA A 20 8.56 2.31 -14.73
N ARG A 21 9.27 1.20 -14.99
CA ARG A 21 9.29 0.58 -16.30
C ARG A 21 7.92 -0.02 -16.63
N LEU A 22 7.47 0.11 -17.85
CA LEU A 22 6.28 -0.63 -18.29
C LEU A 22 6.62 -2.11 -18.49
N ILE A 23 5.89 -2.98 -17.82
CA ILE A 23 5.87 -4.43 -18.10
C ILE A 23 4.75 -4.71 -19.07
N GLU A 24 5.01 -5.49 -20.10
CA GLU A 24 4.08 -5.76 -21.21
C GLU A 24 3.51 -7.17 -21.19
N ASN A 25 4.19 -8.12 -20.52
CA ASN A 25 3.81 -9.52 -20.54
C ASN A 25 4.29 -10.31 -19.30
N ASP A 26 3.82 -11.54 -19.18
CA ASP A 26 4.09 -12.44 -18.07
C ASP A 26 5.59 -12.75 -17.90
N ALA A 27 6.32 -12.92 -19.00
CA ALA A 27 7.76 -13.24 -18.93
C ALA A 27 8.57 -12.08 -18.34
N GLN A 28 8.26 -10.84 -18.72
CA GLN A 28 8.91 -9.64 -18.15
C GLN A 28 8.57 -9.48 -16.66
N ALA A 29 7.34 -9.81 -16.25
CA ALA A 29 6.94 -9.76 -14.85
C ALA A 29 7.73 -10.78 -14.01
N LEU A 30 7.90 -12.00 -14.49
CA LEU A 30 8.69 -13.03 -13.80
C LEU A 30 10.16 -12.67 -13.74
N GLN A 31 10.74 -12.13 -14.81
CA GLN A 31 12.12 -11.65 -14.82
C GLN A 31 12.32 -10.56 -13.75
N ALA A 32 11.44 -9.56 -13.70
CA ALA A 32 11.49 -8.50 -12.71
C ALA A 32 11.36 -9.04 -11.27
N ALA A 33 10.49 -10.03 -11.04
CA ALA A 33 10.35 -10.69 -9.75
C ALA A 33 11.64 -11.39 -9.31
N HIS A 34 12.34 -12.07 -10.21
CA HIS A 34 13.63 -12.70 -9.93
C HIS A 34 14.72 -11.67 -9.61
N GLU A 35 14.74 -10.52 -10.27
CA GLU A 35 15.68 -9.42 -9.95
C GLU A 35 15.43 -8.89 -8.53
N VAL A 36 14.18 -8.61 -8.16
CA VAL A 36 13.81 -8.20 -6.78
C VAL A 36 14.18 -9.26 -5.77
N ALA A 37 13.83 -10.53 -6.02
CA ALA A 37 14.17 -11.64 -5.13
C ALA A 37 15.68 -11.82 -4.96
N GLY A 38 16.47 -11.60 -6.00
CA GLY A 38 17.92 -11.65 -5.96
C GLY A 38 18.52 -10.59 -5.02
N LEU A 39 18.00 -9.36 -5.04
CA LEU A 39 18.38 -8.32 -4.09
C LEU A 39 17.91 -8.66 -2.67
N ALA A 40 16.64 -9.01 -2.53
CA ALA A 40 16.00 -9.25 -1.24
C ALA A 40 16.70 -10.36 -0.43
N ARG A 41 17.05 -11.47 -1.08
CA ARG A 41 17.64 -12.65 -0.44
C ARG A 41 18.97 -12.37 0.27
N ARG A 42 19.74 -11.41 -0.21
CA ARG A 42 21.09 -11.14 0.31
C ARG A 42 21.09 -10.83 1.80
N GLU A 43 20.07 -10.12 2.28
CA GLU A 43 20.03 -9.62 3.64
C GLU A 43 18.68 -9.85 4.35
N ALA A 44 17.82 -10.74 3.83
CA ALA A 44 16.48 -10.95 4.37
C ALA A 44 16.50 -11.30 5.88
N ALA A 45 17.35 -12.23 6.29
CA ALA A 45 17.47 -12.62 7.70
C ALA A 45 18.03 -11.49 8.58
N LEU A 46 18.94 -10.67 8.05
CA LEU A 46 19.48 -9.51 8.76
C LEU A 46 18.44 -8.42 8.91
N ARG A 47 17.69 -8.11 7.82
CA ARG A 47 16.58 -7.15 7.86
C ARG A 47 15.53 -7.56 8.90
N ASP A 48 15.14 -8.82 8.92
CA ASP A 48 14.16 -9.31 9.91
C ASP A 48 14.68 -9.17 11.34
N ARG A 49 15.90 -9.62 11.62
CA ARG A 49 16.52 -9.56 12.95
C ARG A 49 16.65 -8.11 13.45
N GLU A 50 17.09 -7.19 12.61
CA GLU A 50 17.32 -5.78 12.95
C GLU A 50 16.07 -4.90 12.75
N ARG A 51 14.99 -5.47 12.23
CA ARG A 51 13.80 -4.73 11.81
C ARG A 51 14.15 -3.58 10.85
N ARG A 52 15.09 -3.79 9.96
CA ARG A 52 15.48 -2.82 8.94
C ARG A 52 14.49 -2.88 7.77
N LEU A 53 13.77 -1.78 7.55
CA LEU A 53 12.70 -1.71 6.55
C LEU A 53 13.24 -1.84 5.11
N PRO A 54 12.54 -2.57 4.21
CA PRO A 54 13.03 -2.94 2.87
C PRO A 54 12.82 -1.84 1.82
N TRP A 55 13.29 -0.60 2.10
CA TRP A 55 13.11 0.53 1.19
C TRP A 55 13.74 0.31 -0.19
N GLN A 56 14.97 -0.19 -0.23
CA GLN A 56 15.70 -0.41 -1.48
C GLN A 56 15.02 -1.47 -2.36
N GLU A 57 14.55 -2.54 -1.74
CA GLU A 57 13.86 -3.64 -2.40
C GLU A 57 12.51 -3.20 -2.96
N LEU A 58 11.77 -2.37 -2.22
CA LEU A 58 10.51 -1.79 -2.68
C LEU A 58 10.72 -0.74 -3.78
N GLU A 59 11.79 0.03 -3.71
CA GLU A 59 12.17 0.93 -4.79
C GLU A 59 12.51 0.17 -6.07
N LEU A 60 13.24 -0.95 -5.97
CA LEU A 60 13.52 -1.82 -7.10
C LEU A 60 12.24 -2.43 -7.66
N PHE A 61 11.37 -2.98 -6.80
CA PHE A 61 10.04 -3.49 -7.18
C PHE A 61 9.25 -2.44 -8.00
N THR A 62 9.25 -1.19 -7.52
CA THR A 62 8.56 -0.08 -8.20
C THR A 62 9.20 0.25 -9.55
N ARG A 63 10.52 0.46 -9.59
CA ARG A 63 11.24 0.80 -10.83
C ARG A 63 11.13 -0.25 -11.90
N LEU A 64 11.09 -1.51 -11.51
CA LEU A 64 10.88 -2.62 -12.45
C LEU A 64 9.42 -2.76 -12.93
N GLY A 65 8.48 -1.94 -12.42
CA GLY A 65 7.11 -1.88 -12.89
C GLY A 65 6.18 -2.95 -12.31
N LEU A 66 6.63 -3.72 -11.32
CA LEU A 66 5.85 -4.83 -10.76
C LEU A 66 4.53 -4.37 -10.13
N GLY A 67 4.45 -3.13 -9.62
CA GLY A 67 3.22 -2.60 -9.01
C GLY A 67 2.03 -2.48 -9.96
N GLY A 68 2.28 -2.41 -11.27
CA GLY A 68 1.26 -2.21 -12.31
C GLY A 68 0.87 -3.45 -13.12
N ILE A 69 1.47 -4.63 -12.85
CA ILE A 69 1.30 -5.82 -13.70
C ILE A 69 -0.13 -6.37 -13.77
N GLY A 70 -0.95 -6.11 -12.72
CA GLY A 70 -2.36 -6.50 -12.70
C GLY A 70 -3.33 -5.49 -13.32
N ILE A 71 -2.85 -4.31 -13.75
CA ILE A 71 -3.70 -3.29 -14.37
C ILE A 71 -4.16 -3.77 -15.74
N PRO A 72 -5.47 -3.60 -16.08
CA PRO A 72 -6.00 -4.02 -17.38
C PRO A 72 -5.28 -3.34 -18.55
N ARG A 73 -5.15 -4.06 -19.67
CA ARG A 73 -4.55 -3.55 -20.92
C ARG A 73 -5.26 -2.30 -21.43
N ALA A 74 -6.58 -2.22 -21.29
CA ALA A 74 -7.37 -1.04 -21.63
C ALA A 74 -6.93 0.24 -20.89
N HIS A 75 -6.19 0.10 -19.79
CA HIS A 75 -5.64 1.19 -19.00
C HIS A 75 -4.10 1.26 -19.06
N GLY A 76 -3.48 0.56 -20.02
CA GLY A 76 -2.04 0.58 -20.26
C GLY A 76 -1.22 -0.39 -19.40
N GLY A 77 -1.84 -1.28 -18.64
CA GLY A 77 -1.15 -2.33 -17.88
C GLY A 77 -0.88 -3.60 -18.67
N ALA A 78 -0.10 -4.51 -18.10
CA ALA A 78 0.22 -5.81 -18.70
C ALA A 78 -0.96 -6.80 -18.64
N GLN A 79 -1.81 -6.65 -17.62
CA GLN A 79 -2.89 -7.61 -17.34
C GLN A 79 -2.36 -9.05 -17.31
N VAL A 80 -1.29 -9.26 -16.54
CA VAL A 80 -0.71 -10.60 -16.39
C VAL A 80 -1.73 -11.59 -15.85
N SER A 81 -1.56 -12.87 -16.16
CA SER A 81 -2.43 -13.92 -15.65
C SER A 81 -2.35 -14.02 -14.11
N HIS A 82 -3.43 -14.49 -13.48
CA HIS A 82 -3.41 -14.75 -12.03
C HIS A 82 -2.36 -15.81 -11.65
N VAL A 83 -2.05 -16.74 -12.54
CA VAL A 83 -0.97 -17.72 -12.35
C VAL A 83 0.37 -17.02 -12.29
N THR A 84 0.64 -16.11 -13.21
CA THR A 84 1.87 -15.30 -13.20
C THR A 84 1.95 -14.39 -11.98
N LEU A 85 0.84 -13.77 -11.59
CA LEU A 85 0.79 -12.96 -10.37
C LEU A 85 1.14 -13.81 -9.14
N ALA A 86 0.56 -15.00 -9.01
CA ALA A 86 0.88 -15.92 -7.91
C ALA A 86 2.35 -16.33 -7.94
N GLU A 87 2.91 -16.58 -9.12
CA GLU A 87 4.33 -16.96 -9.28
C GLU A 87 5.27 -15.79 -8.91
N VAL A 88 4.95 -14.56 -9.28
CA VAL A 88 5.68 -13.35 -8.85
C VAL A 88 5.74 -13.29 -7.33
N PHE A 89 4.60 -13.48 -6.64
CA PHE A 89 4.58 -13.52 -5.18
C PHE A 89 5.37 -14.69 -4.61
N ARG A 90 5.23 -15.90 -5.19
CA ARG A 90 5.99 -17.07 -4.75
C ARG A 90 7.50 -16.82 -4.81
N VAL A 91 7.99 -16.24 -5.89
CA VAL A 91 9.42 -15.92 -6.10
C VAL A 91 9.92 -14.91 -5.06
N ILE A 92 9.18 -13.82 -4.84
CA ILE A 92 9.57 -12.77 -3.90
C ILE A 92 9.47 -13.27 -2.44
N CYS A 93 8.37 -13.93 -2.08
CA CYS A 93 8.17 -14.46 -0.72
C CYS A 93 9.18 -15.56 -0.35
N ALA A 94 9.64 -16.35 -1.32
CA ALA A 94 10.70 -17.34 -1.09
C ALA A 94 12.07 -16.69 -0.78
N ALA A 95 12.26 -15.43 -1.16
CA ALA A 95 13.45 -14.64 -0.85
C ALA A 95 13.29 -13.84 0.45
N ASP A 96 12.16 -13.16 0.61
CA ASP A 96 11.81 -12.36 1.79
C ASP A 96 10.27 -12.29 1.90
N PRO A 97 9.66 -13.05 2.83
CA PRO A 97 8.20 -13.10 2.95
C PRO A 97 7.60 -11.77 3.41
N ALA A 98 8.31 -10.96 4.20
CA ALA A 98 7.83 -9.65 4.60
C ALA A 98 7.78 -8.69 3.42
N LEU A 99 8.81 -8.74 2.54
CA LEU A 99 8.81 -7.95 1.32
C LEU A 99 7.63 -8.32 0.40
N GLY A 100 7.33 -9.62 0.23
CA GLY A 100 6.20 -10.06 -0.57
C GLY A 100 4.85 -9.62 0.00
N GLN A 101 4.70 -9.58 1.31
CA GLN A 101 3.48 -9.16 2.00
C GLN A 101 3.14 -7.67 1.76
N ILE A 102 4.13 -6.79 1.64
CA ILE A 102 3.90 -5.34 1.52
C ILE A 102 3.06 -4.97 0.28
N PRO A 103 3.39 -5.38 -0.95
CA PRO A 103 2.63 -5.00 -2.14
C PRO A 103 1.36 -5.82 -2.35
N GLN A 104 1.12 -6.88 -1.58
CA GLN A 104 -0.01 -7.79 -1.79
C GLN A 104 -1.36 -7.06 -1.80
N ASN A 105 -1.57 -6.14 -0.87
CA ASN A 105 -2.81 -5.37 -0.79
C ASN A 105 -3.07 -4.51 -2.04
N GLN A 106 -2.03 -3.99 -2.69
CA GLN A 106 -2.18 -3.19 -3.90
C GLN A 106 -2.90 -3.99 -5.00
N PHE A 107 -2.58 -5.27 -5.19
CA PHE A 107 -3.23 -6.09 -6.23
C PHE A 107 -4.70 -6.36 -5.94
N GLY A 108 -5.08 -6.56 -4.68
CA GLY A 108 -6.48 -6.61 -4.29
C GLY A 108 -7.21 -5.28 -4.56
N LEU A 109 -6.55 -4.16 -4.28
CA LEU A 109 -7.09 -2.83 -4.55
C LEU A 109 -7.20 -2.51 -6.04
N LEU A 110 -6.31 -3.01 -6.91
CA LEU A 110 -6.46 -2.89 -8.37
C LEU A 110 -7.78 -3.52 -8.84
N SER A 111 -8.13 -4.69 -8.32
CA SER A 111 -9.41 -5.35 -8.64
C SER A 111 -10.61 -4.53 -8.13
N VAL A 112 -10.53 -3.95 -6.94
CA VAL A 112 -11.58 -3.06 -6.41
C VAL A 112 -11.73 -1.83 -7.32
N ILE A 113 -10.63 -1.16 -7.67
CA ILE A 113 -10.65 0.02 -8.56
C ILE A 113 -11.29 -0.35 -9.89
N ASP A 114 -10.91 -1.49 -10.48
CA ASP A 114 -11.43 -1.90 -11.78
C ASP A 114 -12.95 -2.19 -11.74
N ASN A 115 -13.46 -2.73 -10.64
CA ASN A 115 -14.87 -3.09 -10.54
C ASN A 115 -15.79 -1.94 -10.15
N VAL A 116 -15.33 -1.00 -9.27
CA VAL A 116 -16.26 -0.03 -8.66
C VAL A 116 -15.93 1.44 -8.92
N ALA A 117 -14.70 1.76 -9.35
CA ALA A 117 -14.31 3.14 -9.56
C ALA A 117 -14.91 3.73 -10.86
N SER A 118 -15.19 5.02 -10.86
CA SER A 118 -15.60 5.74 -12.06
C SER A 118 -14.49 5.75 -13.13
N PRO A 119 -14.81 5.99 -14.40
CA PRO A 119 -13.79 6.07 -15.45
C PRO A 119 -12.70 7.12 -15.18
N ALA A 120 -13.03 8.22 -14.54
CA ALA A 120 -12.06 9.25 -14.16
C ALA A 120 -11.11 8.78 -13.05
N GLN A 121 -11.66 8.15 -12.02
CA GLN A 121 -10.88 7.57 -10.92
C GLN A 121 -9.97 6.43 -11.41
N LYS A 122 -10.46 5.54 -12.28
CA LYS A 122 -9.64 4.49 -12.92
C LYS A 122 -8.44 5.09 -13.64
N ARG A 123 -8.67 6.10 -14.51
CA ARG A 123 -7.58 6.78 -15.23
C ARG A 123 -6.54 7.39 -14.28
N LYS A 124 -6.99 8.11 -13.24
CA LYS A 124 -6.10 8.75 -12.24
C LYS A 124 -5.27 7.72 -11.49
N LEU A 125 -5.93 6.70 -10.92
CA LEU A 125 -5.28 5.72 -10.05
C LEU A 125 -4.38 4.77 -10.83
N PHE A 126 -4.84 4.19 -11.92
CA PHE A 126 -4.03 3.28 -12.73
C PHE A 126 -2.82 3.99 -13.35
N ARG A 127 -3.03 5.20 -13.90
CA ARG A 127 -1.90 5.99 -14.42
C ARG A 127 -0.87 6.28 -13.33
N GLY A 128 -1.31 6.72 -12.16
CA GLY A 128 -0.38 6.99 -11.06
C GLY A 128 0.42 5.77 -10.64
N ILE A 129 -0.18 4.57 -10.62
CA ILE A 129 0.51 3.32 -10.31
C ILE A 129 1.51 2.94 -11.40
N LEU A 130 1.14 3.09 -12.67
CA LEU A 130 2.05 2.87 -13.81
C LEU A 130 3.22 3.88 -13.80
N ASP A 131 3.01 5.08 -13.28
CA ASP A 131 4.04 6.09 -13.08
C ASP A 131 4.91 5.86 -11.82
N GLY A 132 4.67 4.77 -11.06
CA GLY A 132 5.47 4.37 -9.91
C GLY A 132 4.87 4.70 -8.54
N ARG A 133 3.62 5.17 -8.46
CA ARG A 133 2.96 5.34 -7.15
C ARG A 133 2.62 3.98 -6.54
N ARG A 134 2.86 3.85 -5.26
CA ARG A 134 2.46 2.67 -4.46
C ARG A 134 1.17 2.95 -3.72
N LEU A 135 0.32 1.94 -3.66
CA LEU A 135 -0.96 1.97 -2.98
C LEU A 135 -0.96 0.95 -1.84
N ALA A 136 -1.38 1.35 -0.66
CA ALA A 136 -1.47 0.47 0.50
C ALA A 136 -2.84 0.51 1.15
N ASN A 137 -3.04 -0.40 2.09
CA ASN A 137 -4.30 -0.61 2.79
C ASN A 137 -4.30 0.07 4.17
N ALA A 138 -5.45 0.62 4.55
CA ALA A 138 -5.79 1.03 5.91
C ALA A 138 -7.26 0.65 6.19
N GLY A 139 -7.50 -0.64 6.39
CA GLY A 139 -8.84 -1.20 6.55
C GLY A 139 -9.20 -1.57 8.00
N PRO A 140 -8.48 -2.48 8.66
CA PRO A 140 -8.83 -2.99 9.98
C PRO A 140 -8.77 -1.92 11.08
N GLU A 141 -9.58 -2.12 12.12
CA GLU A 141 -9.63 -1.28 13.32
C GLU A 141 -9.53 -2.13 14.58
N ARG A 142 -9.02 -1.55 15.67
CA ARG A 142 -8.99 -2.19 16.99
C ARG A 142 -10.30 -2.00 17.75
N ASN A 143 -10.53 -2.86 18.72
CA ASN A 143 -11.69 -2.78 19.62
C ASN A 143 -13.03 -2.78 18.87
N THR A 144 -13.10 -3.54 17.79
CA THR A 144 -14.30 -3.84 17.02
C THR A 144 -14.81 -5.24 17.36
N ARG A 145 -16.11 -5.50 17.17
CA ARG A 145 -16.72 -6.81 17.44
C ARG A 145 -16.22 -7.90 16.48
N HIS A 146 -15.85 -7.49 15.27
CA HIS A 146 -15.25 -8.34 14.24
C HIS A 146 -14.47 -7.49 13.23
N THR A 147 -13.60 -8.11 12.44
CA THR A 147 -12.67 -7.44 11.53
C THR A 147 -13.29 -6.62 10.40
N LEU A 148 -14.58 -6.81 10.13
CA LEU A 148 -15.33 -6.06 9.12
C LEU A 148 -16.09 -4.85 9.68
N GLU A 149 -16.15 -4.70 11.01
CA GLU A 149 -16.77 -3.53 11.63
C GLU A 149 -15.86 -2.31 11.45
N LEU A 150 -16.46 -1.21 11.01
CA LEU A 150 -15.77 0.05 10.76
C LEU A 150 -16.33 1.13 11.68
N LYS A 151 -15.45 1.90 12.34
CA LYS A 151 -15.74 3.08 13.16
C LYS A 151 -15.30 4.38 12.50
N ALA A 152 -14.29 4.32 11.63
CA ALA A 152 -13.85 5.48 10.87
C ALA A 152 -15.01 6.06 10.07
N ARG A 153 -15.13 7.38 10.11
CA ARG A 153 -16.24 8.12 9.49
C ARG A 153 -15.73 9.05 8.41
N VAL A 154 -16.52 9.16 7.36
CA VAL A 154 -16.33 10.15 6.32
C VAL A 154 -17.60 10.99 6.20
N ARG A 155 -17.42 12.30 6.08
CA ARG A 155 -18.50 13.25 5.86
C ARG A 155 -18.20 14.12 4.65
N ARG A 156 -19.24 14.69 4.06
CA ARG A 156 -19.08 15.64 2.97
C ARG A 156 -18.50 16.97 3.48
N ASP A 157 -17.63 17.61 2.69
CA ASP A 157 -17.04 18.91 2.97
C ASP A 157 -16.86 19.68 1.64
N GLY A 158 -17.84 20.52 1.30
CA GLY A 158 -17.89 21.18 0.00
C GLY A 158 -17.95 20.18 -1.17
N ASP A 159 -17.02 20.32 -2.11
CA ASP A 159 -16.89 19.43 -3.28
C ASP A 159 -16.09 18.15 -2.98
N GLY A 160 -15.63 17.98 -1.73
CA GLY A 160 -14.86 16.84 -1.30
C GLY A 160 -15.43 16.18 -0.06
N TYR A 161 -14.54 15.52 0.67
CA TYR A 161 -14.86 14.78 1.88
C TYR A 161 -13.80 15.01 2.95
N ARG A 162 -14.17 14.75 4.21
CA ARG A 162 -13.25 14.62 5.33
C ARG A 162 -13.40 13.27 5.98
N VAL A 163 -12.28 12.63 6.29
CA VAL A 163 -12.26 11.33 6.96
C VAL A 163 -11.51 11.40 8.28
N SER A 164 -12.12 10.81 9.31
CA SER A 164 -11.54 10.69 10.65
C SER A 164 -11.64 9.26 11.15
N GLY A 165 -10.61 8.81 11.89
CA GLY A 165 -10.56 7.48 12.47
C GLY A 165 -9.15 6.97 12.70
N GLU A 166 -9.05 5.72 13.12
CA GLU A 166 -7.80 5.05 13.43
C GLU A 166 -7.78 3.66 12.81
N LYS A 167 -6.71 3.32 12.11
CA LYS A 167 -6.55 2.04 11.41
C LYS A 167 -5.32 1.32 11.92
N PHE A 168 -5.40 -0.01 11.95
CA PHE A 168 -4.32 -0.90 12.39
C PHE A 168 -4.01 -1.93 11.33
N TYR A 169 -2.90 -2.63 11.49
CA TYR A 169 -2.43 -3.62 10.52
C TYR A 169 -2.40 -3.05 9.09
N SER A 170 -1.98 -1.76 8.99
CA SER A 170 -1.97 -1.01 7.73
C SER A 170 -0.72 -1.36 6.93
N THR A 171 -0.64 -2.63 6.51
CA THR A 171 0.51 -3.18 5.78
C THR A 171 0.83 -2.34 4.56
N GLY A 172 2.09 -1.91 4.46
CA GLY A 172 2.58 -1.13 3.34
C GLY A 172 2.28 0.38 3.40
N ALA A 173 1.44 0.86 4.34
CA ALA A 173 1.07 2.28 4.42
C ALA A 173 2.28 3.20 4.56
N LEU A 174 3.29 2.78 5.34
CA LEU A 174 4.52 3.54 5.51
C LEU A 174 5.25 3.80 4.19
N PHE A 175 5.16 2.89 3.25
CA PHE A 175 5.84 2.92 1.95
C PHE A 175 4.97 3.46 0.81
N ALA A 176 3.72 3.79 1.08
CA ALA A 176 2.73 4.13 0.06
C ALA A 176 2.68 5.63 -0.25
N HIS A 177 2.33 5.97 -1.50
CA HIS A 177 1.99 7.31 -1.95
C HIS A 177 0.50 7.60 -1.75
N TRP A 178 -0.31 6.55 -1.82
CA TRP A 178 -1.75 6.58 -1.53
C TRP A 178 -2.11 5.49 -0.52
N VAL A 179 -2.96 5.83 0.41
CA VAL A 179 -3.50 4.90 1.41
C VAL A 179 -4.99 4.69 1.14
N ALA A 180 -5.40 3.45 0.89
CA ALA A 180 -6.80 3.09 0.71
C ALA A 180 -7.45 2.90 2.09
N VAL A 181 -8.25 3.85 2.49
CA VAL A 181 -8.95 3.90 3.78
C VAL A 181 -10.37 3.40 3.61
N LYS A 182 -10.79 2.45 4.44
CA LYS A 182 -12.19 2.05 4.57
C LYS A 182 -12.87 2.86 5.66
N ALA A 183 -14.03 3.46 5.36
CA ALA A 183 -14.80 4.24 6.30
C ALA A 183 -16.30 4.04 6.08
N ILE A 184 -17.12 4.56 6.98
CA ILE A 184 -18.58 4.62 6.86
C ILE A 184 -18.98 6.05 6.56
N ASP A 185 -19.84 6.24 5.55
CA ASP A 185 -20.39 7.55 5.18
C ASP A 185 -21.62 7.94 6.03
N GLU A 186 -22.18 9.10 5.72
CA GLU A 186 -23.32 9.66 6.44
C GLU A 186 -24.61 8.85 6.23
N GLU A 187 -24.69 8.02 5.18
CA GLU A 187 -25.78 7.09 4.92
C GLU A 187 -25.48 5.64 5.40
N GLU A 188 -24.52 5.47 6.31
CA GLU A 188 -24.09 4.18 6.87
C GLU A 188 -23.58 3.17 5.82
N ARG A 189 -23.09 3.62 4.67
CA ARG A 189 -22.49 2.78 3.63
C ARG A 189 -20.98 2.67 3.82
N ALA A 190 -20.45 1.48 3.60
CA ALA A 190 -19.01 1.29 3.56
C ALA A 190 -18.42 1.87 2.26
N VAL A 191 -17.48 2.78 2.39
CA VAL A 191 -16.80 3.44 1.27
C VAL A 191 -15.30 3.23 1.35
N MET A 192 -14.62 3.38 0.21
CA MET A 192 -13.16 3.35 0.12
C MET A 192 -12.64 4.67 -0.41
N LEU A 193 -11.72 5.26 0.32
CA LEU A 193 -11.10 6.55 0.03
C LEU A 193 -9.62 6.33 -0.29
N PHE A 194 -9.10 7.03 -1.29
CA PHE A 194 -7.68 7.01 -1.63
C PHE A 194 -7.04 8.31 -1.14
N VAL A 195 -6.39 8.24 0.02
CA VAL A 195 -5.80 9.38 0.72
C VAL A 195 -4.34 9.55 0.28
N GLU A 196 -3.95 10.74 -0.12
CA GLU A 196 -2.57 11.04 -0.47
C GLU A 196 -1.68 11.10 0.79
N ARG A 197 -0.45 10.58 0.69
CA ARG A 197 0.52 10.51 1.79
C ARG A 197 0.74 11.85 2.49
N GLY A 198 0.75 12.95 1.77
CA GLY A 198 0.98 14.29 2.29
C GLY A 198 -0.28 15.02 2.78
N ALA A 199 -1.44 14.37 2.79
CA ALA A 199 -2.69 15.02 3.20
C ALA A 199 -2.61 15.53 4.66
N PRO A 200 -3.04 16.78 4.93
CA PRO A 200 -3.11 17.29 6.30
C PRO A 200 -3.97 16.37 7.18
N GLY A 201 -3.56 16.16 8.43
CA GLY A 201 -4.26 15.29 9.37
C GLY A 201 -3.97 13.79 9.22
N LEU A 202 -3.31 13.34 8.14
CA LEU A 202 -2.85 11.97 8.00
C LEU A 202 -1.53 11.76 8.74
N ARG A 203 -1.49 10.78 9.64
CA ARG A 203 -0.27 10.28 10.27
C ARG A 203 -0.15 8.78 10.10
N ILE A 204 1.03 8.31 9.69
CA ILE A 204 1.37 6.90 9.61
C ILE A 204 2.48 6.63 10.62
N VAL A 205 2.21 5.71 11.55
CA VAL A 205 3.09 5.43 12.69
C VAL A 205 3.82 4.12 12.46
N ASP A 206 5.13 4.12 12.68
CA ASP A 206 5.95 2.91 12.62
C ASP A 206 5.98 2.20 13.99
N ASP A 207 4.84 1.68 14.42
CA ASP A 207 4.62 0.99 15.70
C ASP A 207 4.40 -0.53 15.55
N TRP A 208 4.69 -1.10 14.37
CA TRP A 208 4.57 -2.53 14.14
C TRP A 208 5.60 -3.33 14.93
N SER A 209 5.16 -4.23 15.79
CA SER A 209 6.01 -5.02 16.69
C SER A 209 5.68 -6.52 16.71
N GLY A 210 5.17 -7.06 15.60
CA GLY A 210 4.90 -8.50 15.46
C GLY A 210 6.14 -9.36 15.61
N PHE A 211 5.99 -10.59 16.12
CA PHE A 211 7.10 -11.54 16.26
C PHE A 211 7.59 -12.08 14.89
N GLY A 212 6.71 -12.10 13.88
CA GLY A 212 7.02 -12.41 12.48
C GLY A 212 6.61 -11.28 11.56
N GLN A 213 6.99 -11.34 10.28
CA GLN A 213 6.70 -10.28 9.30
C GLN A 213 7.16 -8.89 9.81
N ARG A 214 8.32 -8.85 10.47
CA ARG A 214 8.78 -7.72 11.28
C ARG A 214 8.98 -6.45 10.47
N THR A 215 9.30 -6.58 9.20
CA THR A 215 9.64 -5.46 8.29
C THR A 215 8.49 -5.01 7.40
N THR A 216 7.27 -5.53 7.60
CA THR A 216 6.09 -5.10 6.83
C THR A 216 5.59 -3.71 7.21
N ALA A 217 6.06 -3.16 8.34
CA ALA A 217 5.59 -1.89 8.89
C ALA A 217 4.05 -1.80 8.91
N SER A 218 3.40 -2.88 9.38
CA SER A 218 1.93 -2.99 9.43
C SER A 218 1.34 -2.21 10.61
N GLY A 219 1.82 -0.99 10.83
CA GLY A 219 1.50 -0.14 11.97
C GLY A 219 0.16 0.60 11.84
N THR A 220 0.08 1.67 12.62
CA THR A 220 -1.12 2.48 12.80
C THR A 220 -1.20 3.59 11.75
N VAL A 221 -2.42 3.87 11.27
CA VAL A 221 -2.77 5.05 10.46
C VAL A 221 -3.80 5.87 11.23
N LEU A 222 -3.47 7.11 11.51
CA LEU A 222 -4.34 8.07 12.19
C LEU A 222 -4.87 9.08 11.19
N LEU A 223 -6.16 9.34 11.26
CA LEU A 223 -6.90 10.23 10.36
C LEU A 223 -7.63 11.27 11.23
N ASP A 224 -7.22 12.53 11.14
CA ASP A 224 -7.83 13.65 11.83
C ASP A 224 -8.33 14.67 10.79
N GLU A 225 -9.62 14.61 10.49
CA GLU A 225 -10.29 15.48 9.51
C GLU A 225 -9.52 15.58 8.16
N VAL A 226 -9.00 14.45 7.69
CA VAL A 226 -8.17 14.39 6.48
C VAL A 226 -9.01 14.72 5.24
N PRO A 227 -8.63 15.75 4.46
CA PRO A 227 -9.35 16.09 3.24
C PRO A 227 -9.11 15.05 2.13
N VAL A 228 -10.19 14.69 1.43
CA VAL A 228 -10.16 13.78 0.28
C VAL A 228 -10.96 14.42 -0.85
N ALA A 229 -10.39 14.46 -2.05
CA ALA A 229 -11.09 14.97 -3.24
C ALA A 229 -12.29 14.08 -3.59
N GLY A 230 -13.37 14.68 -4.08
CA GLY A 230 -14.56 14.02 -4.56
C GLY A 230 -14.37 13.26 -5.87
#